data_f398229125a616be9bd84612c9a25bd3
#
_entry.id   f398229125a616be9bd84612c9a25bd3
#
_cell.length_a   1.000
_cell.length_b   1.000
_cell.length_c   1.000
_cell.angle_alpha   90.00
_cell.angle_beta   90.00
_cell.angle_gamma   90.00
#
_symmetry.space_group_name_H-M   'P 1'
#
loop_
_entity.id
_entity.type
_entity.pdbx_description
1 polymer ?
#
loop_
_entity_poly.entity_id
_entity_poly.type
_entity_poly.pdbx_seq_one_letter_code
_entity_poly.pdbx_strand_id
1 'polypeptide(L)'
;SNSVAYNALEKAGLDTVTHFPPIRVWGTVGFICAMWVVDLGKMGLSATQLYFSATLGLILGLYSFTLPNCPINRSGGGKSIVDLLGLRAFALFKQRKMAIFFIFSMLLGMSLQITNAFADGYIKSFGDTGIHGAKYLGTFGVEHSTILISLSQISETLCILLIPFFLKRFGIKRVMLIAMFAWVLRFALLGAGNPGPGVWMFILSMIVYGVAFDFFNISGSLFVEKETSAAIRSSAQGVFMIMTN
;
A
#
# COMPACT_ATOMS: atom_id res chain seq x y z
N SER A 1 -3.00 9.74 11.70
CA SER A 1 -2.05 9.13 12.64
C SER A 1 -0.59 9.53 12.36
N ASN A 2 -0.15 9.59 11.10
CA ASN A 2 1.25 10.01 10.79
C ASN A 2 1.57 11.39 11.34
N SER A 3 0.64 12.36 11.23
CA SER A 3 0.82 13.73 11.76
C SER A 3 1.07 13.75 13.27
N VAL A 4 0.41 12.85 14.02
CA VAL A 4 0.60 12.74 15.47
C VAL A 4 2.00 12.22 15.79
N ALA A 5 2.48 11.21 15.04
CA ALA A 5 3.81 10.66 15.20
C ALA A 5 4.90 11.68 14.86
N TYR A 6 4.74 12.42 13.77
CA TYR A 6 5.67 13.51 13.39
C TYR A 6 5.72 14.57 14.46
N ASN A 7 4.57 15.04 14.94
CA ASN A 7 4.52 16.07 15.99
C ASN A 7 5.14 15.58 17.30
N ALA A 8 4.94 14.31 17.66
CA ALA A 8 5.55 13.72 18.86
C ALA A 8 7.08 13.63 18.73
N LEU A 9 7.59 13.24 17.57
CA LEU A 9 9.03 13.17 17.28
C LEU A 9 9.66 14.57 17.30
N GLU A 10 9.04 15.56 16.68
CA GLU A 10 9.49 16.95 16.69
C GLU A 10 9.53 17.52 18.12
N LYS A 11 8.49 17.26 18.92
CA LYS A 11 8.48 17.67 20.34
C LYS A 11 9.55 17.00 21.19
N ALA A 12 9.92 15.76 20.83
CA ALA A 12 11.01 15.03 21.49
C ALA A 12 12.40 15.43 20.96
N GLY A 13 12.49 16.35 20.00
CA GLY A 13 13.77 16.79 19.39
C GLY A 13 14.44 15.71 18.55
N LEU A 14 13.69 14.69 18.11
CA LEU A 14 14.18 13.58 17.31
C LEU A 14 13.98 13.84 15.81
N ASP A 15 14.97 13.42 15.01
CA ASP A 15 14.87 13.53 13.56
C ASP A 15 13.75 12.60 13.02
N THR A 16 12.75 13.20 12.38
CA THR A 16 11.60 12.51 11.84
C THR A 16 11.98 11.55 10.71
N VAL A 17 13.01 11.87 9.92
CA VAL A 17 13.44 11.04 8.79
C VAL A 17 14.04 9.71 9.25
N THR A 18 14.78 9.71 10.35
CA THR A 18 15.45 8.51 10.89
C THR A 18 14.55 7.70 11.82
N HIS A 19 13.69 8.35 12.61
CA HIS A 19 12.94 7.68 13.67
C HIS A 19 11.51 7.31 13.29
N PHE A 20 10.92 7.94 12.27
CA PHE A 20 9.57 7.62 11.84
C PHE A 20 9.44 6.24 11.15
N PRO A 21 10.36 5.81 10.25
CA PRO A 21 10.24 4.52 9.58
C PRO A 21 10.14 3.32 10.53
N PRO A 22 10.96 3.20 11.59
CA PRO A 22 10.80 2.11 12.57
C PRO A 22 9.44 2.11 13.28
N ILE A 23 8.89 3.29 13.58
CA ILE A 23 7.56 3.41 14.21
C ILE A 23 6.48 2.91 13.24
N ARG A 24 6.60 3.26 11.96
CA ARG A 24 5.65 2.83 10.91
C ARG A 24 5.64 1.31 10.72
N VAL A 25 6.80 0.65 10.82
CA VAL A 25 6.93 -0.81 10.70
C VAL A 25 6.03 -1.55 11.69
N TRP A 26 5.85 -1.05 12.92
CA TRP A 26 4.95 -1.65 13.90
C TRP A 26 3.49 -1.69 13.45
N GLY A 27 3.07 -0.72 12.64
CA GLY A 27 1.75 -0.75 12.00
C GLY A 27 1.59 -1.95 11.05
N THR A 28 2.61 -2.22 10.23
CA THR A 28 2.62 -3.38 9.32
C THR A 28 2.68 -4.69 10.10
N VAL A 29 3.50 -4.78 11.16
CA VAL A 29 3.55 -5.96 12.04
C VAL A 29 2.18 -6.24 12.66
N GLY A 30 1.51 -5.22 13.20
CA GLY A 30 0.15 -5.36 13.73
C GLY A 30 -0.85 -5.84 12.69
N PHE A 31 -0.75 -5.33 11.46
CA PHE A 31 -1.60 -5.76 10.35
C PHE A 31 -1.37 -7.24 9.98
N ILE A 32 -0.12 -7.67 9.88
CA ILE A 32 0.24 -9.08 9.62
C ILE A 32 -0.30 -9.99 10.74
N CYS A 33 -0.12 -9.61 12.00
CA CYS A 33 -0.66 -10.36 13.13
C CYS A 33 -2.19 -10.48 13.05
N ALA A 34 -2.89 -9.40 12.71
CA ALA A 34 -4.34 -9.42 12.54
C ALA A 34 -4.77 -10.35 11.39
N MET A 35 -4.06 -10.34 10.26
CA MET A 35 -4.31 -11.26 9.15
C MET A 35 -4.16 -12.72 9.58
N TRP A 36 -3.11 -13.04 10.33
CA TRP A 36 -2.87 -14.40 10.82
C TRP A 36 -3.91 -14.86 11.84
N VAL A 37 -4.33 -13.96 12.74
CA VAL A 37 -5.43 -14.27 13.70
C VAL A 37 -6.73 -14.58 12.95
N VAL A 38 -7.06 -13.80 11.91
CA VAL A 38 -8.27 -14.03 11.11
C VAL A 38 -8.20 -15.36 10.34
N ASP A 39 -7.04 -15.69 9.75
CA ASP A 39 -6.84 -16.89 8.97
C ASP A 39 -6.86 -18.15 9.85
N LEU A 40 -6.03 -18.20 10.89
CA LEU A 40 -5.95 -19.33 11.82
C LEU A 40 -7.24 -19.53 12.62
N GLY A 41 -7.95 -18.44 12.93
CA GLY A 41 -9.28 -18.47 13.54
C GLY A 41 -10.40 -18.88 12.58
N LYS A 42 -10.10 -19.14 11.30
CA LYS A 42 -11.08 -19.48 10.25
C LYS A 42 -12.24 -18.47 10.15
N MET A 43 -11.94 -17.20 10.41
CA MET A 43 -12.93 -16.11 10.44
C MET A 43 -13.20 -15.49 9.06
N GLY A 44 -12.44 -15.84 8.03
CA GLY A 44 -12.36 -15.14 6.73
C GLY A 44 -13.68 -15.01 5.95
N LEU A 45 -14.67 -15.88 6.19
CA LEU A 45 -16.00 -15.82 5.58
C LEU A 45 -17.11 -15.70 6.64
N SER A 46 -16.77 -15.34 7.86
CA SER A 46 -17.70 -15.28 8.99
C SER A 46 -17.92 -13.82 9.42
N ALA A 47 -19.12 -13.53 9.94
CA ALA A 47 -19.42 -12.25 10.61
C ALA A 47 -18.47 -11.97 11.79
N THR A 48 -17.84 -13.02 12.35
CA THR A 48 -16.86 -12.91 13.44
C THR A 48 -15.68 -12.01 13.08
N GLN A 49 -15.25 -11.99 11.80
CA GLN A 49 -14.22 -11.07 11.32
C GLN A 49 -14.62 -9.60 11.50
N LEU A 50 -15.90 -9.27 11.25
CA LEU A 50 -16.43 -7.92 11.42
C LEU A 50 -16.47 -7.51 12.89
N TYR A 51 -16.91 -8.42 13.78
CA TYR A 51 -16.90 -8.18 15.23
C TYR A 51 -15.49 -8.00 15.78
N PHE A 52 -14.53 -8.81 15.31
CA PHE A 52 -13.12 -8.67 15.66
C PHE A 52 -12.59 -7.29 15.24
N SER A 53 -12.84 -6.87 14.00
CA SER A 53 -12.45 -5.55 13.49
C SER A 53 -13.11 -4.42 14.28
N ALA A 54 -14.41 -4.53 14.60
CA ALA A 54 -15.13 -3.54 15.39
C ALA A 54 -14.56 -3.42 16.81
N THR A 55 -14.20 -4.52 17.44
CA THR A 55 -13.60 -4.54 18.79
C THR A 55 -12.25 -3.84 18.78
N LEU A 56 -11.38 -4.14 17.81
CA LEU A 56 -10.10 -3.44 17.66
C LEU A 56 -10.29 -1.95 17.38
N GLY A 57 -11.29 -1.59 16.58
CA GLY A 57 -11.65 -0.20 16.32
C GLY A 57 -12.11 0.55 17.58
N LEU A 58 -12.89 -0.08 18.45
CA LEU A 58 -13.30 0.48 19.73
C LEU A 58 -12.11 0.69 20.67
N ILE A 59 -11.23 -0.31 20.78
CA ILE A 59 -10.00 -0.21 21.59
C ILE A 59 -9.13 0.94 21.07
N LEU A 60 -8.94 1.06 19.77
CA LEU A 60 -8.19 2.15 19.16
C LEU A 60 -8.88 3.50 19.41
N GLY A 61 -10.20 3.56 19.33
CA GLY A 61 -10.99 4.75 19.64
C GLY A 61 -10.77 5.22 21.08
N LEU A 62 -10.86 4.29 22.04
CA LEU A 62 -10.59 4.60 23.45
C LEU A 62 -9.14 5.02 23.68
N TYR A 63 -8.18 4.32 23.04
CA TYR A 63 -6.77 4.68 23.12
C TYR A 63 -6.48 6.07 22.53
N SER A 64 -7.26 6.52 21.53
CA SER A 64 -7.06 7.82 20.91
C SER A 64 -7.20 9.00 21.89
N PHE A 65 -7.97 8.85 22.99
CA PHE A 65 -8.09 9.87 24.02
C PHE A 65 -6.81 10.04 24.87
N THR A 66 -5.92 9.06 24.86
CA THR A 66 -4.63 9.12 25.56
C THR A 66 -3.53 9.78 24.74
N LEU A 67 -3.77 10.04 23.43
CA LEU A 67 -2.78 10.63 22.56
C LEU A 67 -2.54 12.11 22.87
N PRO A 68 -1.30 12.60 22.72
CA PRO A 68 -0.98 14.00 22.97
C PRO A 68 -1.71 14.92 21.99
N ASN A 69 -2.16 16.06 22.48
CA ASN A 69 -2.80 17.08 21.66
C ASN A 69 -1.85 17.62 20.59
N CYS A 70 -2.25 17.51 19.32
CA CYS A 70 -1.53 18.11 18.20
C CYS A 70 -2.08 19.52 17.93
N PRO A 71 -1.22 20.54 17.77
CA PRO A 71 -1.66 21.87 17.43
C PRO A 71 -2.33 21.86 16.06
N ILE A 72 -3.56 22.35 15.99
CA ILE A 72 -4.28 22.53 14.73
C ILE A 72 -3.76 23.84 14.10
N ASN A 73 -2.99 23.76 13.04
CA ASN A 73 -2.61 24.92 12.25
C ASN A 73 -3.85 25.46 11.50
N ARG A 74 -4.54 26.40 12.11
CA ARG A 74 -5.66 27.14 11.51
C ARG A 74 -5.22 28.29 10.60
N SER A 75 -3.99 28.28 10.10
CA SER A 75 -3.47 29.27 9.14
C SER A 75 -4.10 29.10 7.74
N GLY A 76 -5.41 29.20 7.64
CA GLY A 76 -6.20 29.01 6.45
C GLY A 76 -7.26 30.10 6.24
N GLY A 77 -7.01 31.33 6.68
CA GLY A 77 -7.84 32.45 6.33
C GLY A 77 -7.79 32.69 4.81
N GLY A 78 -8.92 32.57 4.11
CA GLY A 78 -9.06 33.04 2.73
C GLY A 78 -8.62 32.10 1.61
N LYS A 79 -8.39 30.80 1.86
CA LYS A 79 -8.14 29.87 0.75
C LYS A 79 -9.43 29.66 -0.05
N SER A 80 -9.38 29.91 -1.36
CA SER A 80 -10.47 29.57 -2.29
C SER A 80 -10.83 28.08 -2.17
N ILE A 81 -12.11 27.72 -2.37
CA ILE A 81 -12.57 26.32 -2.45
C ILE A 81 -11.71 25.53 -3.44
N VAL A 82 -11.28 26.16 -4.52
CA VAL A 82 -10.35 25.59 -5.52
C VAL A 82 -9.01 25.20 -4.91
N ASP A 83 -8.49 26.01 -3.97
CA ASP A 83 -7.24 25.75 -3.25
C ASP A 83 -7.42 24.68 -2.18
N LEU A 84 -8.56 24.68 -1.48
CA LEU A 84 -8.91 23.68 -0.47
C LEU A 84 -9.09 22.29 -1.09
N LEU A 85 -9.70 22.19 -2.26
CA LEU A 85 -9.90 20.95 -3.01
C LEU A 85 -8.67 20.55 -3.84
N GLY A 86 -7.64 21.36 -3.87
CA GLY A 86 -6.42 21.07 -4.62
C GLY A 86 -6.59 21.07 -6.15
N LEU A 87 -7.69 21.68 -6.66
CA LEU A 87 -8.04 21.64 -8.08
C LEU A 87 -6.97 22.29 -8.97
N ARG A 88 -6.12 23.17 -8.42
CA ARG A 88 -4.98 23.74 -9.16
C ARG A 88 -4.00 22.67 -9.63
N ALA A 89 -3.90 21.54 -8.95
CA ALA A 89 -3.04 20.43 -9.37
C ALA A 89 -3.51 19.78 -10.67
N PHE A 90 -4.81 19.83 -10.99
CA PHE A 90 -5.31 19.36 -12.29
C PHE A 90 -4.78 20.15 -13.48
N ALA A 91 -4.31 21.40 -13.27
CA ALA A 91 -3.61 22.15 -14.31
C ALA A 91 -2.31 21.45 -14.78
N LEU A 92 -1.73 20.57 -13.96
CA LEU A 92 -0.56 19.74 -14.31
C LEU A 92 -0.86 18.76 -15.45
N PHE A 93 -2.13 18.36 -15.66
CA PHE A 93 -2.52 17.54 -16.82
C PHE A 93 -2.30 18.24 -18.17
N LYS A 94 -2.18 19.57 -18.20
CA LYS A 94 -1.80 20.31 -19.41
C LYS A 94 -0.33 20.06 -19.82
N GLN A 95 0.52 19.66 -18.88
CA GLN A 95 1.90 19.29 -19.15
C GLN A 95 1.96 17.82 -19.57
N ARG A 96 2.35 17.53 -20.81
CA ARG A 96 2.38 16.17 -21.37
C ARG A 96 3.09 15.15 -20.44
N LYS A 97 4.20 15.55 -19.82
CA LYS A 97 5.00 14.71 -18.92
C LYS A 97 4.20 14.31 -17.67
N MET A 98 3.52 15.26 -17.04
CA MET A 98 2.71 15.04 -15.85
C MET A 98 1.41 14.29 -16.17
N ALA A 99 0.79 14.60 -17.31
CA ALA A 99 -0.41 13.88 -17.75
C ALA A 99 -0.14 12.39 -17.96
N ILE A 100 0.95 12.06 -18.68
CA ILE A 100 1.36 10.67 -18.88
C ILE A 100 1.63 9.98 -17.53
N PHE A 101 2.36 10.64 -16.63
CA PHE A 101 2.65 10.12 -15.31
C PHE A 101 1.38 9.82 -14.51
N PHE A 102 0.42 10.75 -14.46
CA PHE A 102 -0.84 10.54 -13.73
C PHE A 102 -1.71 9.46 -14.34
N ILE A 103 -1.77 9.35 -15.68
CA ILE A 103 -2.50 8.26 -16.35
C ILE A 103 -1.90 6.90 -15.96
N PHE A 104 -0.58 6.74 -16.03
CA PHE A 104 0.07 5.50 -15.59
C PHE A 104 -0.11 5.23 -14.10
N SER A 105 -0.08 6.27 -13.26
CA SER A 105 -0.36 6.15 -11.83
C SER A 105 -1.78 5.62 -11.58
N MET A 106 -2.77 6.10 -12.33
CA MET A 106 -4.15 5.65 -12.26
C MET A 106 -4.29 4.17 -12.69
N LEU A 107 -3.65 3.79 -13.80
CA LEU A 107 -3.66 2.39 -14.26
C LEU A 107 -3.02 1.44 -13.25
N LEU A 108 -1.92 1.86 -12.62
CA LEU A 108 -1.29 1.08 -11.54
C LEU A 108 -2.14 1.05 -10.27
N GLY A 109 -2.83 2.14 -9.93
CA GLY A 109 -3.81 2.16 -8.84
C GLY A 109 -4.96 1.19 -9.08
N MET A 110 -5.51 1.13 -10.30
CA MET A 110 -6.50 0.11 -10.66
C MET A 110 -5.96 -1.30 -10.49
N SER A 111 -4.73 -1.56 -10.93
CA SER A 111 -4.06 -2.85 -10.77
C SER A 111 -3.87 -3.22 -9.30
N LEU A 112 -3.52 -2.25 -8.46
CA LEU A 112 -3.42 -2.41 -7.01
C LEU A 112 -4.76 -2.81 -6.40
N GLN A 113 -5.84 -2.10 -6.73
CA GLN A 113 -7.17 -2.37 -6.18
C GLN A 113 -7.72 -3.72 -6.63
N ILE A 114 -7.49 -4.12 -7.88
CA ILE A 114 -7.85 -5.45 -8.36
C ILE A 114 -7.17 -6.52 -7.51
N THR A 115 -5.86 -6.38 -7.25
CA THR A 115 -5.14 -7.36 -6.43
C THR A 115 -5.63 -7.37 -5.00
N ASN A 116 -5.84 -6.21 -4.39
CA ASN A 116 -6.29 -6.11 -3.00
C ASN A 116 -7.70 -6.68 -2.81
N ALA A 117 -8.60 -6.46 -3.77
CA ALA A 117 -9.97 -6.93 -3.69
C ALA A 117 -10.14 -8.41 -4.03
N PHE A 118 -9.38 -8.92 -5.01
CA PHE A 118 -9.68 -10.22 -5.61
C PHE A 118 -8.61 -11.29 -5.39
N ALA A 119 -7.38 -10.96 -4.96
CA ALA A 119 -6.32 -11.95 -4.86
C ALA A 119 -6.65 -13.10 -3.89
N ASP A 120 -7.26 -12.82 -2.75
CA ASP A 120 -7.67 -13.84 -1.78
C ASP A 120 -8.77 -14.74 -2.35
N GLY A 121 -9.83 -14.14 -2.90
CA GLY A 121 -10.91 -14.86 -3.57
C GLY A 121 -10.42 -15.69 -4.76
N TYR A 122 -9.49 -15.16 -5.54
CA TYR A 122 -8.88 -15.86 -6.66
C TYR A 122 -8.12 -17.11 -6.20
N ILE A 123 -7.29 -17.01 -5.16
CA ILE A 123 -6.55 -18.16 -4.63
C ILE A 123 -7.52 -19.20 -4.04
N LYS A 124 -8.54 -18.75 -3.31
CA LYS A 124 -9.58 -19.64 -2.74
C LYS A 124 -10.43 -20.33 -3.80
N SER A 125 -10.65 -19.69 -4.96
CA SER A 125 -11.46 -20.26 -6.05
C SER A 125 -10.86 -21.55 -6.62
N PHE A 126 -9.58 -21.81 -6.44
CA PHE A 126 -8.95 -23.10 -6.81
C PHE A 126 -9.46 -24.27 -5.94
N GLY A 127 -10.01 -24.00 -4.76
CA GLY A 127 -10.69 -25.01 -3.93
C GLY A 127 -12.12 -25.31 -4.37
N ASP A 128 -12.66 -24.56 -5.35
CA ASP A 128 -14.00 -24.82 -5.89
C ASP A 128 -13.99 -26.05 -6.79
N THR A 129 -14.69 -27.11 -6.34
CA THR A 129 -14.77 -28.38 -7.04
C THR A 129 -15.50 -28.28 -8.38
N GLY A 130 -16.37 -27.30 -8.55
CA GLY A 130 -17.08 -27.04 -9.81
C GLY A 130 -16.19 -26.52 -10.93
N ILE A 131 -15.09 -25.81 -10.59
CA ILE A 131 -14.17 -25.19 -11.56
C ILE A 131 -12.93 -26.07 -11.76
N HIS A 132 -12.30 -26.55 -10.71
CA HIS A 132 -11.01 -27.24 -10.74
C HIS A 132 -11.06 -28.70 -10.29
N GLY A 133 -12.25 -29.24 -10.00
CA GLY A 133 -12.41 -30.55 -9.37
C GLY A 133 -11.78 -30.56 -7.95
N ALA A 134 -11.55 -31.75 -7.42
CA ALA A 134 -10.95 -31.89 -6.08
C ALA A 134 -9.41 -31.73 -6.06
N LYS A 135 -8.80 -31.31 -7.17
CA LYS A 135 -7.33 -31.32 -7.36
C LYS A 135 -6.56 -30.46 -6.35
N TYR A 136 -7.13 -29.34 -5.94
CA TYR A 136 -6.46 -28.39 -5.06
C TYR A 136 -7.09 -28.28 -3.66
N LEU A 137 -8.11 -29.11 -3.38
CA LEU A 137 -8.71 -29.19 -2.05
C LEU A 137 -7.66 -29.59 -1.01
N GLY A 138 -7.67 -28.93 0.15
CA GLY A 138 -6.73 -29.21 1.23
C GLY A 138 -5.30 -28.75 0.98
N THR A 139 -5.02 -28.01 -0.13
CA THR A 139 -3.70 -27.42 -0.32
C THR A 139 -3.51 -26.20 0.58
N PHE A 140 -2.28 -26.01 1.07
CA PHE A 140 -1.93 -24.87 1.92
C PHE A 140 -2.35 -23.52 1.33
N GLY A 141 -2.17 -23.33 0.02
CA GLY A 141 -2.53 -22.08 -0.66
C GLY A 141 -4.02 -21.78 -0.60
N VAL A 142 -4.89 -22.78 -0.69
CA VAL A 142 -6.35 -22.60 -0.61
C VAL A 142 -6.79 -22.39 0.83
N GLU A 143 -6.30 -23.21 1.77
CA GLU A 143 -6.70 -23.14 3.18
C GLU A 143 -6.17 -21.89 3.88
N HIS A 144 -4.96 -21.47 3.55
CA HIS A 144 -4.25 -20.35 4.19
C HIS A 144 -3.88 -19.24 3.21
N SER A 145 -4.78 -18.89 2.29
CA SER A 145 -4.55 -17.84 1.29
C SER A 145 -4.21 -16.49 1.93
N THR A 146 -4.82 -16.17 3.07
CA THR A 146 -4.56 -14.93 3.81
C THR A 146 -3.13 -14.88 4.36
N ILE A 147 -2.59 -16.01 4.85
CA ILE A 147 -1.19 -16.11 5.26
C ILE A 147 -0.29 -15.93 4.04
N LEU A 148 -0.63 -16.55 2.92
CA LEU A 148 0.14 -16.39 1.68
C LEU A 148 0.19 -14.92 1.25
N ILE A 149 -0.93 -14.21 1.29
CA ILE A 149 -1.02 -12.78 0.97
C ILE A 149 -0.23 -11.93 1.97
N SER A 150 -0.14 -12.33 3.23
CA SER A 150 0.64 -11.58 4.24
C SER A 150 2.13 -11.47 3.90
N LEU A 151 2.66 -12.37 3.05
CA LEU A 151 4.02 -12.26 2.51
C LEU A 151 4.22 -10.97 1.70
N SER A 152 3.16 -10.45 1.08
CA SER A 152 3.22 -9.15 0.39
C SER A 152 3.56 -8.01 1.35
N GLN A 153 3.00 -8.05 2.56
CA GLN A 153 3.23 -7.03 3.59
C GLN A 153 4.65 -7.12 4.15
N ILE A 154 5.17 -8.33 4.30
CA ILE A 154 6.58 -8.55 4.69
C ILE A 154 7.49 -8.00 3.61
N SER A 155 7.22 -8.32 2.35
CA SER A 155 7.98 -7.81 1.21
C SER A 155 7.92 -6.28 1.12
N GLU A 156 6.76 -5.65 1.32
CA GLU A 156 6.59 -4.20 1.38
C GLU A 156 7.53 -3.59 2.42
N THR A 157 7.51 -4.12 3.65
CA THR A 157 8.38 -3.63 4.72
C THR A 157 9.86 -3.69 4.36
N LEU A 158 10.31 -4.80 3.76
CA LEU A 158 11.71 -4.97 3.34
C LEU A 158 12.06 -4.04 2.16
N CYS A 159 11.15 -3.88 1.20
CA CYS A 159 11.36 -3.03 0.04
C CYS A 159 11.47 -1.55 0.42
N ILE A 160 10.69 -1.07 1.39
CA ILE A 160 10.81 0.31 1.91
C ILE A 160 12.24 0.58 2.39
N LEU A 161 12.87 -0.37 3.07
CA LEU A 161 14.25 -0.24 3.55
C LEU A 161 15.29 -0.23 2.43
N LEU A 162 14.99 -0.89 1.30
CA LEU A 162 15.89 -0.99 0.15
C LEU A 162 15.79 0.21 -0.80
N ILE A 163 14.69 0.96 -0.79
CA ILE A 163 14.44 2.06 -1.72
C ILE A 163 15.55 3.11 -1.74
N PRO A 164 16.11 3.59 -0.61
CA PRO A 164 17.19 4.59 -0.66
C PRO A 164 18.41 4.11 -1.43
N PHE A 165 18.77 2.83 -1.33
CA PHE A 165 19.85 2.23 -2.09
C PHE A 165 19.56 2.24 -3.60
N PHE A 166 18.36 1.79 -4.00
CA PHE A 166 17.97 1.75 -5.42
C PHE A 166 17.84 3.15 -6.04
N LEU A 167 17.29 4.12 -5.30
CA LEU A 167 17.18 5.50 -5.76
C LEU A 167 18.56 6.15 -5.96
N LYS A 168 19.50 5.92 -5.04
CA LYS A 168 20.89 6.39 -5.19
C LYS A 168 21.59 5.78 -6.39
N ARG A 169 21.38 4.48 -6.63
CA ARG A 169 22.10 3.73 -7.67
C ARG A 169 21.53 3.94 -9.07
N PHE A 170 20.19 3.95 -9.20
CA PHE A 170 19.50 3.92 -10.49
C PHE A 170 18.73 5.20 -10.82
N GLY A 171 18.44 6.03 -9.83
CA GLY A 171 17.65 7.24 -9.97
C GLY A 171 16.13 6.97 -10.13
N ILE A 172 15.34 8.02 -9.97
CA ILE A 172 13.87 7.95 -9.93
C ILE A 172 13.26 7.24 -11.14
N LYS A 173 13.68 7.62 -12.37
CA LYS A 173 13.09 7.08 -13.61
C LYS A 173 13.26 5.55 -13.72
N ARG A 174 14.46 5.03 -13.46
CA ARG A 174 14.73 3.60 -13.58
C ARG A 174 14.01 2.80 -12.48
N VAL A 175 13.95 3.35 -11.27
CA VAL A 175 13.22 2.71 -10.15
C VAL A 175 11.73 2.62 -10.46
N MET A 176 11.11 3.65 -11.05
CA MET A 176 9.73 3.60 -11.52
C MET A 176 9.52 2.55 -12.61
N LEU A 177 10.44 2.43 -13.57
CA LEU A 177 10.35 1.41 -14.63
C LEU A 177 10.47 -0.01 -14.06
N ILE A 178 11.37 -0.23 -13.10
CA ILE A 178 11.48 -1.51 -12.38
C ILE A 178 10.16 -1.84 -11.68
N ALA A 179 9.54 -0.88 -11.02
CA ALA A 179 8.25 -1.07 -10.36
C ALA A 179 7.13 -1.43 -11.34
N MET A 180 7.07 -0.76 -12.49
CA MET A 180 6.07 -1.07 -13.53
C MET A 180 6.28 -2.48 -14.09
N PHE A 181 7.53 -2.88 -14.35
CA PHE A 181 7.84 -4.25 -14.77
C PHE A 181 7.49 -5.29 -13.70
N ALA A 182 7.73 -4.95 -12.43
CA ALA A 182 7.37 -5.81 -11.31
C ALA A 182 5.84 -6.05 -11.24
N TRP A 183 5.00 -5.05 -11.58
CA TRP A 183 3.56 -5.24 -11.70
C TRP A 183 3.19 -6.26 -12.78
N VAL A 184 3.81 -6.17 -13.95
CA VAL A 184 3.59 -7.13 -15.05
C VAL A 184 3.99 -8.54 -14.61
N LEU A 185 5.17 -8.66 -14.00
CA LEU A 185 5.66 -9.94 -13.48
C LEU A 185 4.74 -10.52 -12.40
N ARG A 186 4.26 -9.68 -11.48
CA ARG A 186 3.31 -10.10 -10.43
C ARG A 186 2.06 -10.74 -11.01
N PHE A 187 1.40 -10.08 -11.97
CA PHE A 187 0.19 -10.63 -12.58
C PHE A 187 0.47 -11.87 -13.44
N ALA A 188 1.60 -11.90 -14.13
CA ALA A 188 2.02 -13.11 -14.88
C ALA A 188 2.20 -14.31 -13.95
N LEU A 189 2.85 -14.11 -12.80
CA LEU A 189 3.05 -15.16 -11.78
C LEU A 189 1.72 -15.59 -11.13
N LEU A 190 0.80 -14.66 -10.86
CA LEU A 190 -0.52 -15.01 -10.35
C LEU A 190 -1.33 -15.80 -11.39
N GLY A 191 -1.30 -15.39 -12.64
CA GLY A 191 -2.04 -16.07 -13.71
C GLY A 191 -1.49 -17.44 -14.08
N ALA A 192 -0.17 -17.65 -13.99
CA ALA A 192 0.47 -18.93 -14.30
C ALA A 192 0.57 -19.87 -13.08
N GLY A 193 0.41 -19.33 -11.86
CA GLY A 193 0.52 -20.07 -10.61
C GLY A 193 -0.71 -20.94 -10.31
N ASN A 194 -0.54 -21.85 -9.38
CA ASN A 194 -1.62 -22.62 -8.76
C ASN A 194 -1.25 -22.96 -7.32
N PRO A 195 -2.24 -23.28 -6.44
CA PRO A 195 -1.97 -23.52 -5.03
C PRO A 195 -1.35 -24.92 -4.72
N GLY A 196 -1.16 -25.76 -5.75
CA GLY A 196 -0.45 -27.03 -5.65
C GLY A 196 1.04 -26.90 -6.02
N PRO A 197 1.53 -27.64 -7.03
CA PRO A 197 2.96 -27.60 -7.42
C PRO A 197 3.45 -26.22 -7.85
N GLY A 198 2.54 -25.32 -8.31
CA GLY A 198 2.84 -23.95 -8.71
C GLY A 198 2.73 -22.90 -7.61
N VAL A 199 2.59 -23.29 -6.35
CA VAL A 199 2.45 -22.33 -5.21
C VAL A 199 3.65 -21.38 -5.09
N TRP A 200 4.83 -21.81 -5.51
CA TRP A 200 6.01 -20.97 -5.53
C TRP A 200 5.85 -19.72 -6.42
N MET A 201 5.03 -19.78 -7.47
CA MET A 201 4.72 -18.62 -8.31
C MET A 201 3.86 -17.62 -7.54
N PHE A 202 2.91 -18.09 -6.74
CA PHE A 202 2.15 -17.21 -5.84
C PHE A 202 3.06 -16.56 -4.80
N ILE A 203 3.94 -17.33 -4.16
CA ILE A 203 4.92 -16.82 -3.19
C ILE A 203 5.80 -15.75 -3.85
N LEU A 204 6.35 -16.04 -5.03
CA LEU A 204 7.19 -15.08 -5.75
C LEU A 204 6.41 -13.82 -6.14
N SER A 205 5.14 -13.97 -6.56
CA SER A 205 4.25 -12.84 -6.85
C SER A 205 4.04 -11.96 -5.60
N MET A 206 3.89 -12.55 -4.41
CA MET A 206 3.75 -11.81 -3.16
C MET A 206 5.05 -11.08 -2.79
N ILE A 207 6.20 -11.68 -3.04
CA ILE A 207 7.52 -11.03 -2.83
C ILE A 207 7.72 -9.87 -3.81
N VAL A 208 7.37 -10.04 -5.07
CA VAL A 208 7.49 -9.00 -6.11
C VAL A 208 6.59 -7.80 -5.82
N TYR A 209 5.52 -7.99 -5.04
CA TYR A 209 4.58 -6.91 -4.69
C TYR A 209 5.25 -5.71 -4.02
N GLY A 210 6.14 -5.94 -3.06
CA GLY A 210 6.84 -4.83 -2.38
C GLY A 210 7.63 -3.97 -3.37
N VAL A 211 8.33 -4.60 -4.33
CA VAL A 211 9.03 -3.86 -5.40
C VAL A 211 8.03 -3.12 -6.29
N ALA A 212 6.93 -3.78 -6.67
CA ALA A 212 5.93 -3.19 -7.56
C ALA A 212 5.26 -1.96 -6.95
N PHE A 213 4.85 -2.05 -5.69
CA PHE A 213 4.09 -1.02 -5.00
C PHE A 213 4.98 0.11 -4.45
N ASP A 214 5.95 -0.23 -3.59
CA ASP A 214 6.72 0.78 -2.88
C ASP A 214 7.67 1.56 -3.78
N PHE A 215 8.33 0.87 -4.73
CA PHE A 215 9.24 1.54 -5.65
C PHE A 215 8.48 2.54 -6.52
N PHE A 216 7.26 2.21 -6.95
CA PHE A 216 6.45 3.16 -7.70
C PHE A 216 5.95 4.29 -6.81
N ASN A 217 5.40 3.98 -5.65
CA ASN A 217 4.77 4.98 -4.77
C ASN A 217 5.79 6.02 -4.28
N ILE A 218 6.95 5.58 -3.80
CA ILE A 218 7.97 6.48 -3.27
C ILE A 218 8.69 7.24 -4.39
N SER A 219 9.08 6.56 -5.47
CA SER A 219 9.72 7.25 -6.60
C SER A 219 8.76 8.19 -7.33
N GLY A 220 7.48 7.84 -7.42
CA GLY A 220 6.43 8.70 -7.97
C GLY A 220 6.19 9.95 -7.13
N SER A 221 6.12 9.80 -5.81
CA SER A 221 6.04 10.92 -4.88
C SER A 221 7.23 11.88 -5.03
N LEU A 222 8.45 11.34 -5.10
CA LEU A 222 9.67 12.14 -5.34
C LEU A 222 9.68 12.80 -6.73
N PHE A 223 9.13 12.13 -7.73
CA PHE A 223 8.98 12.70 -9.06
C PHE A 223 8.02 13.90 -9.05
N VAL A 224 6.86 13.77 -8.42
CA VAL A 224 5.89 14.86 -8.24
C VAL A 224 6.54 16.02 -7.48
N GLU A 225 7.27 15.74 -6.42
CA GLU A 225 7.98 16.77 -5.65
C GLU A 225 8.98 17.55 -6.49
N LYS A 226 9.72 16.87 -7.36
CA LYS A 226 10.74 17.49 -8.22
C LYS A 226 10.14 18.30 -9.37
N GLU A 227 9.00 17.88 -9.91
CA GLU A 227 8.36 18.50 -11.09
C GLU A 227 7.36 19.61 -10.72
N THR A 228 7.08 19.82 -9.43
CA THR A 228 6.08 20.80 -8.98
C THR A 228 6.69 21.90 -8.14
N SER A 229 6.16 23.12 -8.31
CA SER A 229 6.53 24.25 -7.46
C SER A 229 5.99 24.07 -6.02
N ALA A 230 6.62 24.72 -5.05
CA ALA A 230 6.23 24.65 -3.65
C ALA A 230 4.75 25.04 -3.43
N ALA A 231 4.20 25.94 -4.24
CA ALA A 231 2.83 26.43 -4.10
C ALA A 231 1.75 25.36 -4.38
N ILE A 232 2.01 24.42 -5.29
CA ILE A 232 1.04 23.38 -5.71
C ILE A 232 1.46 21.96 -5.32
N ARG A 233 2.64 21.80 -4.71
CA ARG A 233 3.24 20.50 -4.38
C ARG A 233 2.31 19.63 -3.55
N SER A 234 1.73 20.16 -2.48
CA SER A 234 0.81 19.43 -1.61
C SER A 234 -0.43 18.93 -2.36
N SER A 235 -1.01 19.79 -3.21
CA SER A 235 -2.15 19.43 -4.04
C SER A 235 -1.80 18.38 -5.09
N ALA A 236 -0.62 18.47 -5.70
CA ALA A 236 -0.12 17.50 -6.67
C ALA A 236 0.14 16.13 -6.04
N GLN A 237 0.68 16.09 -4.81
CA GLN A 237 0.81 14.85 -4.03
C GLN A 237 -0.56 14.27 -3.70
N GLY A 238 -1.55 15.09 -3.36
CA GLY A 238 -2.92 14.65 -3.14
C GLY A 238 -3.52 14.00 -4.38
N VAL A 239 -3.36 14.62 -5.57
CA VAL A 239 -3.81 14.04 -6.85
C VAL A 239 -3.08 12.72 -7.12
N PHE A 240 -1.78 12.66 -6.92
CA PHE A 240 -1.01 11.43 -7.07
C PHE A 240 -1.54 10.31 -6.16
N MET A 241 -1.82 10.60 -4.90
CA MET A 241 -2.39 9.64 -3.96
C MET A 241 -3.78 9.16 -4.38
N ILE A 242 -4.64 10.04 -4.88
CA ILE A 242 -5.97 9.67 -5.39
C ILE A 242 -5.85 8.76 -6.62
N MET A 243 -4.84 8.97 -7.48
CA MET A 243 -4.62 8.15 -8.67
C MET A 243 -4.02 6.78 -8.36
N THR A 244 -3.29 6.64 -7.25
CA THR A 244 -2.59 5.39 -6.89
C THR A 244 -3.34 4.54 -5.86
N ASN A 245 -4.35 5.08 -5.18
CA ASN A 245 -5.13 4.39 -4.16
C ASN A 245 -6.64 4.44 -4.45
#